data_97872a88cf9018138a81134bf49089cd
#
_entry.id   97872a88cf9018138a81134bf49089cd
#
_cell.length_a   1.000
_cell.length_b   1.000
_cell.length_c   1.000
_cell.angle_alpha   90.00
_cell.angle_beta   90.00
_cell.angle_gamma   90.00
#
_symmetry.space_group_name_H-M   'P 1'
#
loop_
_entity.id
_entity.type
_entity.pdbx_description
1 polymer ?
#
loop_
_entity_poly.entity_id
_entity_poly.type
_entity_poly.pdbx_seq_one_letter_code
_entity_poly.pdbx_strand_id
1 'polypeptide(L)'
;MNQLTAIFEAVVDKVISLGYNAIVGALPPHNGVAMQISTGATDTTFLNKTLVVGLSIIINAKNESQQTALDELNAIHTALTMTKEYPSGTDWQIGDIRTDSFPNYIGREDSQYLYGSAIRVRAHVLHHTEPTQE
;
A
#
# COMPACT_ATOMS: atom_id res chain seq x y z
N MET A 1 -11.66 -14.54 -1.62
CA MET A 1 -11.37 -13.90 -1.57
C MET A 1 -11.12 -12.93 -1.71
N ASN A 2 -10.31 -12.50 -2.28
CA ASN A 2 -10.43 -11.41 -1.80
C ASN A 2 -9.73 -10.42 -2.57
N GLN A 3 -10.54 -9.58 -3.18
CA GLN A 3 -10.04 -8.48 -3.97
C GLN A 3 -9.14 -7.56 -3.15
N LEU A 4 -9.40 -7.42 -1.86
CA LEU A 4 -8.58 -6.54 -1.02
C LEU A 4 -7.14 -7.04 -0.94
N THR A 5 -6.97 -8.35 -0.78
CA THR A 5 -5.63 -8.93 -0.77
C THR A 5 -4.95 -8.76 -2.13
N ALA A 6 -5.71 -8.97 -3.20
CA ALA A 6 -5.16 -8.81 -4.55
C ALA A 6 -4.73 -7.36 -4.80
N ILE A 7 -5.52 -6.41 -4.33
CA ILE A 7 -5.18 -4.99 -4.47
C ILE A 7 -3.90 -4.67 -3.70
N PHE A 8 -3.82 -5.16 -2.46
CA PHE A 8 -2.63 -4.95 -1.64
C PHE A 8 -1.39 -5.54 -2.31
N GLU A 9 -1.50 -6.78 -2.79
CA GLU A 9 -0.37 -7.43 -3.45
C GLU A 9 0.05 -6.69 -4.71
N ALA A 10 -0.91 -6.14 -5.44
CA ALA A 10 -0.59 -5.37 -6.65
C ALA A 10 0.19 -4.12 -6.31
N VAL A 11 -0.15 -3.46 -5.19
CA VAL A 11 0.59 -2.28 -4.75
C VAL A 11 2.00 -2.67 -4.32
N VAL A 12 2.14 -3.78 -3.59
CA VAL A 12 3.47 -4.27 -3.19
C VAL A 12 4.31 -4.58 -4.43
N ASP A 13 3.72 -5.25 -5.42
CA ASP A 13 4.43 -5.58 -6.64
C ASP A 13 4.86 -4.32 -7.39
N LYS A 14 4.04 -3.29 -7.36
CA LYS A 14 4.39 -2.02 -7.98
C LYS A 14 5.63 -1.42 -7.32
N VAL A 15 5.69 -1.45 -5.99
CA VAL A 15 6.84 -0.93 -5.24
C VAL A 15 8.08 -1.75 -5.58
N ILE A 16 7.94 -3.07 -5.65
CA ILE A 16 9.07 -3.94 -6.00
C ILE A 16 9.54 -3.62 -7.41
N SER A 17 8.62 -3.38 -8.34
CA SER A 17 8.97 -3.08 -9.72
C SER A 17 9.74 -1.77 -9.85
N LEU A 18 9.63 -0.89 -8.87
CA LEU A 18 10.36 0.37 -8.85
C LEU A 18 11.79 0.20 -8.34
N GLY A 19 12.15 -0.99 -7.90
CA GLY A 19 13.50 -1.28 -7.47
C GLY A 19 13.70 -1.37 -5.96
N TYR A 20 12.62 -1.31 -5.18
CA TYR A 20 12.73 -1.38 -3.73
C TYR A 20 12.48 -2.79 -3.24
N ASN A 21 13.20 -3.19 -2.21
CA ASN A 21 13.02 -4.52 -1.62
C ASN A 21 11.93 -4.44 -0.56
N ALA A 22 10.69 -4.45 -1.02
CA ALA A 22 9.56 -4.41 -0.13
C ALA A 22 9.12 -5.81 0.24
N ILE A 23 8.88 -6.03 1.51
CA ILE A 23 8.34 -7.30 2.00
C ILE A 23 7.04 -7.04 2.73
N VAL A 24 6.23 -8.06 2.82
CA VAL A 24 4.95 -7.97 3.52
C VAL A 24 5.15 -8.32 4.97
N GLY A 25 4.64 -7.46 5.86
CA GLY A 25 4.67 -7.72 7.28
C GLY A 25 5.74 -6.94 8.01
N ALA A 26 6.57 -7.63 8.78
CA ALA A 26 7.55 -6.98 9.63
C ALA A 26 8.80 -6.57 8.86
N LEU A 27 9.47 -5.54 9.36
CA LEU A 27 10.72 -5.08 8.76
C LEU A 27 11.79 -6.16 8.90
N PRO A 28 12.69 -6.25 7.91
CA PRO A 28 13.81 -7.19 7.99
C PRO A 28 14.82 -6.74 9.06
N PRO A 29 15.76 -7.60 9.44
CA PRO A 29 16.79 -7.23 10.42
C PRO A 29 17.64 -6.06 9.98
N HIS A 30 17.92 -5.95 8.69
CA HIS A 30 18.74 -4.88 8.13
C HIS A 30 18.02 -4.23 6.99
N ASN A 31 18.35 -3.01 6.74
CA ASN A 31 17.87 -2.16 5.65
C ASN A 31 16.76 -2.77 4.80
N GLY A 32 15.62 -2.15 4.80
CA GLY A 32 14.53 -2.65 3.95
C GLY A 32 13.27 -1.86 4.13
N VAL A 33 12.26 -2.27 3.37
CA VAL A 33 10.95 -1.66 3.37
C VAL A 33 9.93 -2.75 3.63
N ALA A 34 8.99 -2.48 4.50
CA ALA A 34 7.92 -3.42 4.79
C ALA A 34 6.58 -2.75 4.57
N MET A 35 5.64 -3.52 4.07
CA MET A 35 4.29 -3.05 3.79
C MET A 35 3.29 -3.97 4.44
N GLN A 36 2.24 -3.38 4.99
CA GLN A 36 1.18 -4.19 5.59
C GLN A 36 -0.13 -3.43 5.54
N ILE A 37 -1.22 -4.18 5.51
CA ILE A 37 -2.54 -3.59 5.54
C ILE A 37 -2.81 -3.13 6.95
N SER A 38 -3.19 -1.87 7.08
CA SER A 38 -3.63 -1.32 8.34
C SER A 38 -5.12 -1.54 8.47
N THR A 39 -5.63 -1.37 9.67
CA THR A 39 -7.06 -1.39 9.90
C THR A 39 -7.62 -0.13 9.26
N GLY A 40 -8.06 -0.24 8.05
CA GLY A 40 -8.53 0.90 7.32
C GLY A 40 -10.03 1.04 7.41
N ALA A 41 -10.46 2.25 7.24
CA ALA A 41 -11.87 2.51 7.05
C ALA A 41 -12.21 2.13 5.63
N THR A 42 -13.36 1.54 5.46
CA THR A 42 -13.87 1.27 4.15
C THR A 42 -14.89 2.32 3.82
N ASP A 43 -14.63 3.06 2.76
CA ASP A 43 -15.66 3.88 2.18
C ASP A 43 -16.48 2.96 1.31
N THR A 44 -17.65 2.63 1.76
CA THR A 44 -18.46 1.68 1.03
C THR A 44 -19.56 2.42 0.31
N THR A 45 -19.45 2.47 -1.00
CA THR A 45 -20.50 3.07 -1.82
C THR A 45 -20.83 2.09 -2.92
N PHE A 46 -22.10 1.74 -3.02
CA PHE A 46 -22.55 0.86 -4.08
C PHE A 46 -23.05 1.70 -5.24
N LEU A 47 -22.51 1.44 -6.40
CA LEU A 47 -22.89 2.15 -7.60
C LEU A 47 -22.93 1.13 -8.70
N ASN A 48 -24.11 0.69 -9.10
CA ASN A 48 -24.25 -0.30 -10.18
C ASN A 48 -23.39 -1.52 -9.93
N LYS A 49 -23.51 -2.12 -8.76
CA LYS A 49 -22.75 -3.33 -8.38
C LYS A 49 -21.26 -3.07 -8.22
N THR A 50 -20.87 -1.81 -8.13
CA THR A 50 -19.48 -1.47 -7.88
C THR A 50 -19.38 -0.95 -6.47
N LEU A 51 -18.39 -1.46 -5.76
CA LEU A 51 -18.11 -1.06 -4.39
C LEU A 51 -16.84 -0.22 -4.40
N VAL A 52 -16.90 0.94 -3.79
CA VAL A 52 -15.69 1.77 -3.64
C VAL A 52 -15.12 1.50 -2.27
N VAL A 53 -13.87 1.08 -2.24
CA VAL A 53 -13.19 0.65 -1.02
C VAL A 53 -11.98 1.50 -0.78
N GLY A 54 -11.78 1.92 0.46
CA GLY A 54 -10.55 2.59 0.88
C GLY A 54 -9.71 1.62 1.69
N LEU A 55 -8.47 1.44 1.28
CA LEU A 55 -7.54 0.51 1.91
C LEU A 55 -6.36 1.30 2.44
N SER A 56 -6.05 1.14 3.72
CA SER A 56 -4.86 1.79 4.30
C SER A 56 -3.71 0.82 4.31
N ILE A 57 -2.57 1.26 3.80
CA ILE A 57 -1.36 0.45 3.77
C ILE A 57 -0.26 1.21 4.50
N ILE A 58 0.35 0.55 5.47
CA ILE A 58 1.48 1.12 6.19
C ILE A 58 2.73 0.74 5.43
N ILE A 59 3.60 1.72 5.20
CA ILE A 59 4.89 1.50 4.54
C ILE A 59 5.97 1.99 5.49
N ASN A 60 6.76 1.07 5.99
CA ASN A 60 7.84 1.40 6.92
C ASN A 60 9.18 1.12 6.27
N ALA A 61 10.18 1.89 6.67
CA ALA A 61 11.54 1.70 6.18
C ALA A 61 12.51 1.65 7.34
N LYS A 62 13.56 0.91 7.16
CA LYS A 62 14.62 0.73 8.13
C LYS A 62 15.95 0.83 7.41
N ASN A 63 16.86 1.64 7.92
CA ASN A 63 18.15 1.82 7.26
C ASN A 63 19.16 2.37 8.24
N GLU A 64 20.42 2.03 8.04
CA GLU A 64 21.51 2.59 8.83
C GLU A 64 21.65 4.08 8.57
N SER A 65 21.27 4.51 7.40
CA SER A 65 21.28 5.91 7.02
C SER A 65 19.88 6.48 7.17
N GLN A 66 19.74 7.43 8.06
CA GLN A 66 18.47 8.12 8.30
C GLN A 66 17.96 8.74 7.01
N GLN A 67 18.86 9.38 6.26
CA GLN A 67 18.50 10.05 5.04
C GLN A 67 18.00 9.04 3.99
N THR A 68 18.67 7.89 3.91
CA THR A 68 18.27 6.86 2.95
C THR A 68 16.87 6.33 3.27
N ALA A 69 16.58 6.06 4.54
CA ALA A 69 15.25 5.58 4.92
C ALA A 69 14.17 6.58 4.53
N LEU A 70 14.41 7.84 4.82
CA LEU A 70 13.45 8.89 4.50
C LEU A 70 13.29 9.05 2.98
N ASP A 71 14.42 9.04 2.25
CA ASP A 71 14.39 9.21 0.80
C ASP A 71 13.66 8.06 0.12
N GLU A 72 13.86 6.84 0.61
CA GLU A 72 13.17 5.68 0.05
C GLU A 72 11.66 5.82 0.20
N LEU A 73 11.21 6.18 1.39
CA LEU A 73 9.77 6.34 1.61
C LEU A 73 9.21 7.48 0.77
N ASN A 74 9.92 8.58 0.69
CA ASN A 74 9.47 9.72 -0.12
C ASN A 74 9.37 9.32 -1.59
N ALA A 75 10.34 8.57 -2.09
CA ALA A 75 10.34 8.14 -3.48
C ALA A 75 9.18 7.19 -3.75
N ILE A 76 8.93 6.27 -2.83
CA ILE A 76 7.82 5.33 -2.97
C ILE A 76 6.49 6.08 -2.99
N HIS A 77 6.29 7.01 -2.05
CA HIS A 77 5.07 7.79 -2.01
C HIS A 77 4.87 8.61 -3.27
N THR A 78 5.93 9.25 -3.75
CA THR A 78 5.85 10.04 -4.97
C THR A 78 5.46 9.17 -6.16
N ALA A 79 6.11 8.02 -6.28
CA ALA A 79 5.83 7.13 -7.42
C ALA A 79 4.40 6.62 -7.37
N LEU A 80 3.91 6.26 -6.19
CA LEU A 80 2.56 5.70 -6.08
C LEU A 80 1.47 6.75 -6.22
N THR A 81 1.71 7.96 -5.73
CA THR A 81 0.66 8.99 -5.75
C THR A 81 0.62 9.77 -7.05
N MET A 82 1.69 9.76 -7.80
CA MET A 82 1.78 10.55 -9.04
C MET A 82 1.75 9.70 -10.30
N THR A 83 1.53 8.40 -10.17
CA THR A 83 1.42 7.56 -11.35
C THR A 83 0.11 7.85 -12.07
N LYS A 84 0.11 7.64 -13.37
CA LYS A 84 -1.10 7.79 -14.17
C LYS A 84 -1.76 6.47 -14.47
N GLU A 85 -1.03 5.38 -14.21
CA GLU A 85 -1.55 4.05 -14.48
C GLU A 85 -1.49 3.23 -13.20
N TYR A 86 -2.65 2.88 -12.72
CA TYR A 86 -2.74 2.07 -11.52
C TYR A 86 -3.02 0.62 -11.88
N PRO A 87 -2.53 -0.32 -11.06
CA PRO A 87 -2.84 -1.73 -11.29
C PRO A 87 -4.33 -2.00 -11.30
N SER A 88 -4.71 -3.01 -12.05
CA SER A 88 -6.09 -3.46 -12.07
C SER A 88 -6.09 -4.98 -12.18
N GLY A 89 -7.18 -5.57 -11.75
CA GLY A 89 -7.38 -7.00 -11.87
C GLY A 89 -8.68 -7.29 -12.59
N THR A 90 -9.11 -8.54 -12.53
CA THR A 90 -10.33 -8.94 -13.20
C THR A 90 -11.56 -8.24 -12.64
N ASP A 91 -11.60 -8.13 -11.31
CA ASP A 91 -12.78 -7.62 -10.62
C ASP A 91 -12.52 -6.34 -9.84
N TRP A 92 -11.41 -5.70 -10.09
CA TRP A 92 -11.08 -4.50 -9.34
C TRP A 92 -10.17 -3.57 -10.13
N GLN A 93 -10.21 -2.31 -9.75
CA GLN A 93 -9.42 -1.27 -10.38
C GLN A 93 -9.04 -0.26 -9.34
N ILE A 94 -7.76 0.04 -9.20
CA ILE A 94 -7.34 1.12 -8.32
C ILE A 94 -7.61 2.43 -9.03
N GLY A 95 -8.30 3.33 -8.35
CA GLY A 95 -8.62 4.63 -8.92
C GLY A 95 -7.71 5.73 -8.43
N ASP A 96 -7.14 5.57 -7.24
CA ASP A 96 -6.41 6.67 -6.61
C ASP A 96 -5.56 6.14 -5.47
N ILE A 97 -4.36 6.68 -5.32
CA ILE A 97 -3.50 6.41 -4.17
C ILE A 97 -3.05 7.75 -3.61
N ARG A 98 -3.24 7.95 -2.34
CA ARG A 98 -2.85 9.18 -1.65
C ARG A 98 -1.97 8.88 -0.46
N THR A 99 -1.13 9.85 -0.11
CA THR A 99 -0.40 9.76 1.14
C THR A 99 -1.36 10.05 2.27
N ASP A 100 -1.44 9.12 3.22
CA ASP A 100 -2.29 9.28 4.38
C ASP A 100 -1.47 9.81 5.55
N SER A 101 -0.24 9.36 5.65
CA SER A 101 0.70 9.84 6.65
C SER A 101 2.06 9.96 5.97
N PHE A 102 2.60 11.16 5.97
CA PHE A 102 3.91 11.38 5.36
C PHE A 102 5.00 10.67 6.15
N PRO A 103 6.10 10.31 5.49
CA PRO A 103 7.20 9.65 6.18
C PRO A 103 7.65 10.42 7.41
N ASN A 104 7.78 9.71 8.52
CA ASN A 104 8.16 10.33 9.78
C ASN A 104 8.99 9.35 10.59
N TYR A 105 9.82 9.91 11.44
CA TYR A 105 10.70 9.13 12.30
C TYR A 105 9.88 8.39 13.36
N ILE A 106 10.11 7.09 13.48
CA ILE A 106 9.45 6.28 14.48
C ILE A 106 10.38 5.99 15.65
N GLY A 107 11.61 5.64 15.35
CA GLY A 107 12.54 5.24 16.39
C GLY A 107 13.83 4.69 15.81
N ARG A 108 14.57 4.06 16.69
CA ARG A 108 15.86 3.50 16.30
C ARG A 108 16.02 2.15 16.96
N GLU A 109 16.53 1.21 16.22
CA GLU A 109 16.75 -0.14 16.71
C GLU A 109 18.18 -0.53 16.36
N ASP A 110 19.01 -0.68 17.39
CA ASP A 110 20.44 -0.87 17.19
C ASP A 110 21.02 0.29 16.39
N SER A 111 21.63 0.02 15.24
CA SER A 111 22.20 1.05 14.40
C SER A 111 21.27 1.44 13.25
N GLN A 112 20.01 1.00 13.33
CA GLN A 112 19.05 1.22 12.26
C GLN A 112 18.02 2.27 12.65
N TYR A 113 17.72 3.17 11.73
CA TYR A 113 16.68 4.17 11.93
C TYR A 113 15.40 3.67 11.29
N LEU A 114 14.29 3.85 12.01
CA LEU A 114 12.99 3.39 11.54
C LEU A 114 12.11 4.59 11.21
N TYR A 115 11.57 4.55 10.01
CA TYR A 115 10.62 5.55 9.55
C TYR A 115 9.33 4.87 9.15
N GLY A 116 8.23 5.54 9.40
CA GLY A 116 6.92 5.03 9.07
C GLY A 116 6.16 5.97 8.18
N SER A 117 5.19 5.43 7.49
CA SER A 117 4.32 6.21 6.63
C SER A 117 3.09 5.38 6.32
N ALA A 118 2.11 6.00 5.67
CA ALA A 118 0.90 5.29 5.26
C ALA A 118 0.36 5.89 3.99
N ILE A 119 -0.24 5.03 3.18
CA ILE A 119 -0.96 5.46 1.99
C ILE A 119 -2.39 4.97 2.10
N ARG A 120 -3.26 5.63 1.36
CA ARG A 120 -4.63 5.20 1.24
C ARG A 120 -4.91 4.90 -0.22
N VAL A 121 -5.37 3.69 -0.47
CA VAL A 121 -5.68 3.23 -1.81
C VAL A 121 -7.18 3.20 -1.95
N ARG A 122 -7.69 3.89 -2.95
CA ARG A 122 -9.12 3.86 -3.24
C ARG A 122 -9.31 3.01 -4.47
N ALA A 123 -10.13 1.99 -4.36
CA ALA A 123 -10.31 1.05 -5.44
C ALA A 123 -11.79 0.81 -5.71
N HIS A 124 -12.10 0.55 -6.96
CA HIS A 124 -13.43 0.13 -7.37
C HIS A 124 -13.40 -1.38 -7.47
N VAL A 125 -14.29 -2.01 -6.76
CA VAL A 125 -14.37 -3.47 -6.74
C VAL A 125 -15.73 -3.86 -7.28
N LEU A 126 -15.72 -4.74 -8.28
CA LEU A 126 -16.95 -5.22 -8.85
C LEU A 126 -17.59 -6.18 -7.86
N HIS A 127 -18.78 -5.84 -7.43
CA HIS A 127 -19.50 -6.68 -6.48
C HIS A 127 -20.28 -7.73 -7.24
N HIS A 128 -19.81 -8.97 -7.15
CA HIS A 128 -20.49 -10.08 -7.79
C HIS A 128 -21.60 -10.56 -6.91
N THR A 129 -22.81 -10.37 -7.35
CA THR A 129 -23.94 -11.00 -6.73
C THR A 129 -24.02 -12.39 -7.33
N GLU A 130 -23.63 -13.39 -6.58
CA GLU A 130 -23.66 -14.72 -7.10
C GLU A 130 -25.05 -15.15 -7.27
N PRO A 131 -25.41 -15.38 -8.45
CA PRO A 131 -26.73 -15.90 -8.65
C PRO A 131 -26.83 -17.30 -8.18
N THR A 132 -25.99 -17.79 -7.96
CA THR A 132 -26.11 -18.92 -7.66
C THR A 132 -26.02 -19.47 -6.63
N GLN A 133 -25.92 -19.22 -6.35
CA GLN A 133 -26.04 -19.56 -5.58
C GLN A 133 -26.92 -20.03 -5.32
N GLU A 134 -27.16 -20.16 -5.78
CA GLU A 134 -28.02 -20.48 -5.82
C GLU A 134 -28.31 -21.00 -5.87
#